data_e72cba30ffdb84942f26b39c006c7db7
#
_entry.id   e72cba30ffdb84942f26b39c006c7db7
#
_cell.length_a   1.000
_cell.length_b   1.000
_cell.length_c   1.000
_cell.angle_alpha   90.00
_cell.angle_beta   90.00
_cell.angle_gamma   90.00
#
_symmetry.space_group_name_H-M   'P 1'
#
loop_
_entity.id
_entity.type
_entity.pdbx_description
1 polymer ?
#
loop_
_entity_poly.entity_id
_entity_poly.type
_entity_poly.pdbx_seq_one_letter_code
_entity_poly.pdbx_strand_id
1 'polypeptide(L)'
;MNRRDAMLAALSLSTVFLAEETTHLSEAQAASPDETPFDPGTVRETARRLAQQPYKAPPDGLPSGLTDLTYDQYRDIRYRPAQALWREGGLPFQAQMFHRGFLYKSRVDMYEVAGGMARPIRYSPELFDFQNMPRPAAEDLGFAGFRLHAPINRAEYYDEVCAFLGASYFRAVARGQIYGLSARGLAIGTADPKGEEFPLFRAFWIERPREGVNAITVHALLDSPSCAAAFRFGIRPGRVTLFDVESTIFPRVDMATAGVAPLTSMFWFSPLNRAGRDDWRPAVHDSDGLLMFTGRGERVWRPLNNPRDLQLSAFGDVNPRGFGLMQRRRDFDSYEDLEARYEKRPSLWVEPIGDWGEGAVQLVEIPTSGEIHDNIVAFWRPKDPLRAKGEYRYTFRLHWCDEAPGSPELGRLMSTRSGASWTQGGRLFVIDATGGALDNLAPDAKPEALVTASRGEVRNVVVQRNPETQGWRISFDLFPGDARAVELRAELKAGPEAVAETLLYRWTA
;
A
#
# COMPACT_ATOMS: atom_id res chain seq x y z
N MET A 1 -12.80 15.72 -3.53
CA MET A 1 -13.11 14.29 -3.61
C MET A 1 -12.83 13.69 -2.26
N ASN A 2 -13.81 13.16 -1.56
CA ASN A 2 -13.64 12.64 -0.20
C ASN A 2 -13.01 11.23 -0.30
N ARG A 3 -12.23 10.77 0.69
CA ARG A 3 -11.64 9.42 0.72
C ARG A 3 -12.66 8.30 0.48
N ARG A 4 -13.90 8.53 0.89
CA ARG A 4 -15.02 7.61 0.63
C ARG A 4 -15.17 7.21 -0.84
N ASP A 5 -14.89 8.15 -1.72
CA ASP A 5 -15.22 7.98 -3.14
C ASP A 5 -14.13 7.22 -3.92
N ALA A 6 -12.90 7.17 -3.41
CA ALA A 6 -11.77 6.48 -4.08
C ALA A 6 -11.66 4.98 -3.77
N MET A 7 -12.40 4.48 -2.79
CA MET A 7 -12.14 3.19 -2.14
C MET A 7 -13.12 2.05 -2.47
N LEU A 8 -14.34 2.39 -2.84
CA LEU A 8 -15.39 1.37 -3.10
C LEU A 8 -15.10 0.43 -4.29
N ALA A 9 -14.08 0.72 -5.08
CA ALA A 9 -13.83 -0.01 -6.33
C ALA A 9 -12.76 -1.11 -6.25
N ALA A 10 -12.32 -1.49 -5.07
CA ALA A 10 -11.15 -2.35 -4.92
C ALA A 10 -11.42 -3.81 -4.51
N LEU A 11 -12.67 -4.23 -4.38
CA LEU A 11 -13.04 -5.58 -3.95
C LEU A 11 -13.34 -6.49 -5.13
N SER A 12 -12.56 -7.53 -5.23
CA SER A 12 -12.76 -8.84 -5.89
C SER A 12 -13.17 -8.89 -7.36
N LEU A 13 -12.25 -9.36 -8.18
CA LEU A 13 -12.52 -10.01 -9.46
C LEU A 13 -11.64 -11.25 -9.60
N SER A 14 -12.15 -12.36 -9.10
CA SER A 14 -11.64 -13.69 -9.44
C SER A 14 -12.79 -14.48 -10.02
N THR A 15 -12.84 -14.62 -11.34
CA THR A 15 -13.73 -15.58 -11.99
C THR A 15 -12.98 -16.25 -13.14
N VAL A 16 -12.99 -17.56 -13.09
CA VAL A 16 -12.44 -18.51 -14.08
C VAL A 16 -13.27 -18.47 -15.35
N PHE A 17 -12.62 -18.40 -16.52
CA PHE A 17 -13.26 -18.69 -17.80
C PHE A 17 -12.44 -19.64 -18.66
N LEU A 18 -13.14 -20.62 -19.23
CA LEU A 18 -12.70 -21.59 -20.23
C LEU A 18 -12.49 -20.92 -21.58
N ALA A 19 -11.49 -21.40 -22.32
CA ALA A 19 -11.10 -20.91 -23.62
C ALA A 19 -11.93 -21.54 -24.75
N GLU A 20 -12.28 -20.72 -25.74
CA GLU A 20 -12.57 -21.17 -27.10
C GLU A 20 -11.61 -20.47 -28.07
N GLU A 21 -10.98 -21.27 -28.94
CA GLU A 21 -10.05 -20.83 -29.98
C GLU A 21 -10.80 -20.33 -31.23
N THR A 22 -10.40 -19.18 -31.74
CA THR A 22 -10.53 -18.88 -33.18
C THR A 22 -9.39 -18.00 -33.68
N THR A 23 -8.70 -18.48 -34.68
CA THR A 23 -7.59 -17.87 -35.43
C THR A 23 -8.06 -16.72 -36.32
N HIS A 24 -7.39 -15.55 -36.29
CA HIS A 24 -7.31 -14.65 -37.45
C HIS A 24 -6.06 -13.76 -37.47
N LEU A 25 -5.59 -13.54 -38.66
CA LEU A 25 -4.35 -13.06 -39.24
C LEU A 25 -3.91 -11.65 -38.81
N SER A 26 -2.59 -11.49 -38.73
CA SER A 26 -1.79 -10.31 -38.52
C SER A 26 -1.90 -9.31 -39.68
N GLU A 27 -2.23 -8.04 -39.38
CA GLU A 27 -1.92 -6.89 -40.24
C GLU A 27 -0.73 -6.11 -39.67
N ALA A 28 0.23 -5.87 -40.54
CA ALA A 28 1.42 -5.08 -40.24
C ALA A 28 1.02 -3.65 -39.87
N GLN A 29 1.37 -3.25 -38.65
CA GLN A 29 1.09 -1.92 -38.09
C GLN A 29 1.98 -0.88 -38.79
N ALA A 30 1.41 -0.06 -39.66
CA ALA A 30 2.06 1.10 -40.28
C ALA A 30 2.50 2.08 -39.19
N ALA A 31 3.71 2.65 -39.32
CA ALA A 31 4.26 3.64 -38.39
C ALA A 31 3.26 4.79 -38.20
N SER A 32 2.82 5.01 -36.95
CA SER A 32 1.90 6.09 -36.60
C SER A 32 2.65 7.42 -36.61
N PRO A 33 2.10 8.51 -37.17
CA PRO A 33 2.76 9.82 -37.19
C PRO A 33 2.97 10.47 -35.79
N ASP A 34 2.54 9.81 -34.73
CA ASP A 34 2.55 10.34 -33.35
C ASP A 34 3.64 9.70 -32.45
N GLU A 35 4.61 9.00 -33.01
CA GLU A 35 5.73 8.47 -32.22
C GLU A 35 6.68 9.60 -31.81
N THR A 36 7.08 9.61 -30.54
CA THR A 36 8.02 10.59 -30.00
C THR A 36 9.25 9.92 -29.41
N PRO A 37 10.46 10.52 -29.57
CA PRO A 37 11.64 10.01 -28.88
C PRO A 37 11.43 9.93 -27.38
N PHE A 38 11.88 8.84 -26.77
CA PHE A 38 11.75 8.59 -25.35
C PHE A 38 13.06 8.08 -24.75
N ASP A 39 13.47 8.73 -23.66
CA ASP A 39 14.56 8.31 -22.80
C ASP A 39 14.12 8.37 -21.32
N PRO A 40 14.85 7.77 -20.37
CA PRO A 40 14.49 7.80 -18.95
C PRO A 40 14.38 9.20 -18.33
N GLY A 41 14.98 10.23 -18.95
CA GLY A 41 14.92 11.62 -18.50
C GLY A 41 13.66 12.35 -18.98
N THR A 42 13.00 11.84 -20.02
CA THR A 42 11.85 12.50 -20.68
C THR A 42 10.73 12.87 -19.70
N VAL A 43 10.35 11.93 -18.81
CA VAL A 43 9.27 12.16 -17.84
C VAL A 43 9.70 13.18 -16.78
N ARG A 44 10.97 13.12 -16.33
CA ARG A 44 11.52 14.08 -15.36
C ARG A 44 11.53 15.49 -15.91
N GLU A 45 11.99 15.69 -17.14
CA GLU A 45 11.97 17.02 -17.79
C GLU A 45 10.54 17.52 -18.02
N THR A 46 9.61 16.61 -18.33
CA THR A 46 8.19 16.96 -18.47
C THR A 46 7.61 17.39 -17.13
N ALA A 47 7.89 16.68 -16.03
CA ALA A 47 7.46 17.06 -14.69
C ALA A 47 8.06 18.41 -14.25
N ARG A 48 9.36 18.65 -14.52
CA ARG A 48 10.02 19.91 -14.20
C ARG A 48 9.36 21.08 -14.94
N ARG A 49 9.11 20.95 -16.24
CA ARG A 49 8.43 22.01 -17.05
C ARG A 49 7.00 22.21 -16.56
N LEU A 50 6.29 21.14 -16.22
CA LEU A 50 4.91 21.21 -15.73
C LEU A 50 4.84 21.94 -14.38
N ALA A 51 5.81 21.71 -13.47
CA ALA A 51 5.90 22.39 -12.18
C ALA A 51 6.17 23.90 -12.29
N GLN A 52 6.74 24.37 -13.40
CA GLN A 52 6.97 25.80 -13.66
C GLN A 52 5.72 26.54 -14.12
N GLN A 53 4.63 25.81 -14.41
CA GLN A 53 3.37 26.38 -14.89
C GLN A 53 2.30 26.26 -13.78
N PRO A 54 1.30 27.14 -13.77
CA PRO A 54 0.11 26.97 -12.95
C PRO A 54 -0.55 25.64 -13.22
N TYR A 55 -1.02 24.98 -12.15
CA TYR A 55 -1.73 23.73 -12.29
C TYR A 55 -3.00 23.88 -13.13
N LYS A 56 -3.20 22.92 -14.03
CA LYS A 56 -4.43 22.77 -14.79
C LYS A 56 -4.97 21.36 -14.59
N ALA A 57 -6.16 21.26 -14.02
CA ALA A 57 -6.83 19.99 -13.88
C ALA A 57 -7.01 19.30 -15.24
N PRO A 58 -6.85 17.97 -15.35
CA PRO A 58 -7.17 17.25 -16.57
C PRO A 58 -8.62 17.52 -16.97
N PRO A 59 -8.92 17.66 -18.28
CA PRO A 59 -10.29 17.86 -18.75
C PRO A 59 -11.12 16.61 -18.42
N ASP A 60 -12.31 16.81 -17.87
CA ASP A 60 -13.22 15.71 -17.51
C ASP A 60 -13.84 15.06 -18.75
N GLY A 61 -14.28 15.79 -19.74
CA GLY A 61 -14.72 15.36 -21.07
C GLY A 61 -15.40 13.98 -21.18
N LEU A 62 -16.01 13.49 -20.09
CA LEU A 62 -16.65 12.17 -20.05
C LEU A 62 -18.16 12.31 -20.29
N PRO A 63 -18.77 11.53 -21.21
CA PRO A 63 -20.22 11.54 -21.43
C PRO A 63 -21.00 11.28 -20.14
N SER A 64 -22.15 11.94 -19.96
CA SER A 64 -22.99 11.84 -18.77
C SER A 64 -23.37 10.39 -18.42
N GLY A 65 -23.61 9.53 -19.41
CA GLY A 65 -23.89 8.11 -19.20
C GLY A 65 -22.75 7.28 -18.59
N LEU A 66 -21.53 7.85 -18.51
CA LEU A 66 -20.37 7.22 -17.88
C LEU A 66 -20.00 7.88 -16.55
N THR A 67 -20.47 9.10 -16.29
CA THR A 67 -20.19 9.82 -15.03
C THR A 67 -20.99 9.30 -13.85
N ASP A 68 -22.18 8.77 -14.11
CA ASP A 68 -23.18 8.44 -13.08
C ASP A 68 -23.37 6.92 -12.89
N LEU A 69 -22.40 6.13 -13.36
CA LEU A 69 -22.41 4.68 -13.19
C LEU A 69 -22.41 4.29 -11.71
N THR A 70 -23.17 3.25 -11.39
CA THR A 70 -23.01 2.53 -10.13
C THR A 70 -21.72 1.70 -10.16
N TYR A 71 -21.29 1.22 -9.00
CA TYR A 71 -20.13 0.32 -8.90
C TYR A 71 -20.30 -0.94 -9.77
N ASP A 72 -21.46 -1.58 -9.69
CA ASP A 72 -21.74 -2.81 -10.46
C ASP A 72 -21.74 -2.55 -11.97
N GLN A 73 -22.32 -1.45 -12.42
CA GLN A 73 -22.27 -1.04 -13.81
C GLN A 73 -20.86 -0.78 -14.29
N TYR A 74 -20.03 -0.10 -13.48
CA TYR A 74 -18.63 0.14 -13.82
C TYR A 74 -17.83 -1.17 -13.90
N ARG A 75 -18.06 -2.08 -12.97
CA ARG A 75 -17.43 -3.41 -12.94
C ARG A 75 -17.73 -4.27 -14.16
N ASP A 76 -18.89 -4.07 -14.77
CA ASP A 76 -19.32 -4.77 -15.99
C ASP A 76 -18.58 -4.28 -17.25
N ILE A 77 -17.94 -3.11 -17.23
CA ILE A 77 -17.08 -2.64 -18.30
C ILE A 77 -15.70 -3.28 -18.17
N ARG A 78 -15.42 -4.29 -18.99
CA ARG A 78 -14.20 -5.10 -18.88
C ARG A 78 -13.32 -4.97 -20.12
N TYR A 79 -12.03 -4.79 -19.92
CA TYR A 79 -11.07 -4.90 -21.02
C TYR A 79 -11.09 -6.32 -21.57
N ARG A 80 -11.13 -6.47 -22.90
CA ARG A 80 -11.12 -7.78 -23.55
C ARG A 80 -9.75 -8.44 -23.43
N PRO A 81 -9.59 -9.58 -22.75
CA PRO A 81 -8.28 -10.22 -22.58
C PRO A 81 -7.57 -10.53 -23.91
N ALA A 82 -8.34 -10.80 -24.97
CA ALA A 82 -7.79 -11.02 -26.31
C ALA A 82 -7.09 -9.77 -26.89
N GLN A 83 -7.42 -8.58 -26.42
CA GLN A 83 -6.85 -7.30 -26.84
C GLN A 83 -5.71 -6.82 -25.91
N ALA A 84 -5.30 -7.65 -24.94
CA ALA A 84 -4.21 -7.28 -24.02
C ALA A 84 -2.92 -7.03 -24.81
N LEU A 85 -2.21 -5.95 -24.45
CA LEU A 85 -0.91 -5.67 -25.04
C LEU A 85 0.03 -6.85 -24.83
N TRP A 86 0.78 -7.19 -25.87
CA TRP A 86 1.82 -8.24 -25.88
C TRP A 86 1.32 -9.67 -25.66
N ARG A 87 0.01 -9.90 -25.79
CA ARG A 87 -0.56 -11.23 -25.68
C ARG A 87 0.00 -12.16 -26.77
N GLU A 88 0.17 -11.63 -27.99
CA GLU A 88 0.79 -12.36 -29.07
C GLU A 88 2.32 -12.33 -28.93
N GLY A 89 2.98 -13.46 -29.16
CA GLY A 89 4.44 -13.55 -29.10
C GLY A 89 5.04 -14.08 -27.79
N GLY A 90 4.22 -14.53 -26.83
CA GLY A 90 4.73 -15.23 -25.63
C GLY A 90 5.57 -14.36 -24.69
N LEU A 91 5.36 -13.04 -24.71
CA LEU A 91 6.08 -12.11 -23.82
C LEU A 91 5.67 -12.32 -22.37
N PRO A 92 6.59 -12.11 -21.40
CA PRO A 92 6.36 -12.46 -19.98
C PRO A 92 5.34 -11.57 -19.27
N PHE A 93 4.90 -10.49 -19.90
CA PHE A 93 3.90 -9.57 -19.36
C PHE A 93 2.82 -9.27 -20.38
N GLN A 94 1.62 -8.98 -19.88
CA GLN A 94 0.51 -8.42 -20.64
C GLN A 94 -0.03 -7.19 -19.91
N ALA A 95 -0.52 -6.18 -20.65
CA ALA A 95 -1.15 -5.02 -20.08
C ALA A 95 -2.59 -4.86 -20.58
N GLN A 96 -3.49 -4.49 -19.68
CA GLN A 96 -4.89 -4.18 -19.95
C GLN A 96 -5.22 -2.83 -19.32
N MET A 97 -6.06 -2.05 -20.01
CA MET A 97 -6.42 -0.70 -19.55
C MET A 97 -7.75 -0.72 -18.80
N PHE A 98 -7.91 0.24 -17.88
CA PHE A 98 -9.19 0.50 -17.23
C PHE A 98 -9.98 1.56 -18.00
N HIS A 99 -11.27 1.32 -18.17
CA HIS A 99 -12.20 2.29 -18.75
C HIS A 99 -12.42 3.45 -17.78
N ARG A 100 -12.70 4.64 -18.31
CA ARG A 100 -13.14 5.79 -17.49
C ARG A 100 -14.60 5.64 -17.11
N GLY A 101 -14.97 6.07 -15.91
CA GLY A 101 -16.35 6.04 -15.41
C GLY A 101 -16.42 5.97 -13.89
N PHE A 102 -17.62 6.06 -13.32
CA PHE A 102 -17.86 6.00 -11.88
C PHE A 102 -16.98 7.04 -11.15
N LEU A 103 -16.08 6.60 -10.27
CA LEU A 103 -15.15 7.46 -9.54
C LEU A 103 -13.88 7.80 -10.35
N TYR A 104 -13.60 7.05 -11.43
CA TYR A 104 -12.38 7.16 -12.23
C TYR A 104 -12.61 8.00 -13.47
N LYS A 105 -12.96 9.28 -13.28
CA LYS A 105 -13.38 10.19 -14.36
C LYS A 105 -12.20 10.84 -15.08
N SER A 106 -11.07 11.02 -14.41
CA SER A 106 -9.89 11.66 -14.98
C SER A 106 -9.26 10.82 -16.07
N ARG A 107 -8.90 11.46 -17.18
CA ARG A 107 -8.15 10.84 -18.27
C ARG A 107 -6.69 10.63 -17.87
N VAL A 108 -6.18 9.45 -18.16
CA VAL A 108 -4.78 9.04 -18.04
C VAL A 108 -4.28 8.71 -19.45
N ASP A 109 -3.22 9.37 -19.89
CA ASP A 109 -2.61 9.10 -21.19
C ASP A 109 -1.66 7.91 -21.07
N MET A 110 -1.77 6.98 -22.01
CA MET A 110 -1.02 5.72 -21.98
C MET A 110 -0.11 5.62 -23.20
N TYR A 111 1.14 5.23 -22.98
CA TYR A 111 2.13 5.05 -24.02
C TYR A 111 2.85 3.70 -23.89
N GLU A 112 3.08 3.03 -25.00
CA GLU A 112 4.05 1.94 -25.11
C GLU A 112 5.41 2.54 -25.49
N VAL A 113 6.48 2.07 -24.85
CA VAL A 113 7.86 2.44 -25.21
C VAL A 113 8.56 1.23 -25.82
N ALA A 114 9.02 1.37 -27.04
CA ALA A 114 9.78 0.36 -27.76
C ALA A 114 10.86 1.01 -28.63
N GLY A 115 12.10 0.49 -28.57
CA GLY A 115 13.19 0.99 -29.39
C GLY A 115 13.55 2.47 -29.17
N GLY A 116 13.35 3.00 -27.96
CA GLY A 116 13.58 4.43 -27.66
C GLY A 116 12.51 5.39 -28.19
N MET A 117 11.36 4.87 -28.59
CA MET A 117 10.20 5.64 -29.06
C MET A 117 8.99 5.38 -28.17
N ALA A 118 8.24 6.41 -27.83
CA ALA A 118 6.96 6.33 -27.16
C ALA A 118 5.82 6.42 -28.19
N ARG A 119 4.91 5.46 -28.13
CA ARG A 119 3.72 5.37 -29.01
C ARG A 119 2.47 5.50 -28.15
N PRO A 120 1.53 6.40 -28.47
CA PRO A 120 0.30 6.51 -27.72
C PRO A 120 -0.56 5.24 -27.89
N ILE A 121 -1.04 4.69 -26.78
CA ILE A 121 -2.03 3.61 -26.76
C ILE A 121 -3.39 4.30 -26.90
N ARG A 122 -4.01 4.14 -28.07
CA ARG A 122 -5.27 4.81 -28.38
C ARG A 122 -6.44 4.04 -27.79
N TYR A 123 -7.39 4.78 -27.19
CA TYR A 123 -8.65 4.22 -26.78
C TYR A 123 -9.50 3.83 -28.01
N SER A 124 -10.14 2.68 -27.88
CA SER A 124 -11.25 2.26 -28.74
C SER A 124 -12.28 1.54 -27.89
N PRO A 125 -13.58 1.75 -28.10
CA PRO A 125 -14.59 0.95 -27.40
C PRO A 125 -14.53 -0.54 -27.74
N GLU A 126 -13.88 -0.93 -28.84
CA GLU A 126 -13.62 -2.35 -29.22
C GLU A 126 -12.71 -3.07 -28.22
N LEU A 127 -11.90 -2.33 -27.49
CA LEU A 127 -11.02 -2.89 -26.46
C LEU A 127 -11.79 -3.41 -25.24
N PHE A 128 -13.08 -3.04 -25.12
CA PHE A 128 -13.88 -3.34 -23.94
C PHE A 128 -15.12 -4.16 -24.27
N ASP A 129 -15.53 -4.96 -23.30
CA ASP A 129 -16.82 -5.60 -23.22
C ASP A 129 -17.70 -4.78 -22.26
N PHE A 130 -18.80 -4.26 -22.76
CA PHE A 130 -19.73 -3.42 -21.99
C PHE A 130 -20.87 -4.21 -21.36
N GLN A 131 -20.95 -5.52 -21.61
CA GLN A 131 -22.06 -6.38 -21.18
C GLN A 131 -23.43 -5.75 -21.50
N ASN A 132 -24.21 -5.42 -20.47
CA ASN A 132 -25.52 -4.81 -20.61
C ASN A 132 -25.50 -3.26 -20.69
N MET A 133 -24.31 -2.64 -20.68
CA MET A 133 -24.16 -1.20 -20.72
C MET A 133 -24.14 -0.67 -22.17
N PRO A 134 -24.70 0.52 -22.44
CA PRO A 134 -24.59 1.14 -23.75
C PRO A 134 -23.13 1.39 -24.10
N ARG A 135 -22.73 0.98 -25.28
CA ARG A 135 -21.40 1.27 -25.81
C ARG A 135 -21.28 2.76 -26.14
N PRO A 136 -20.22 3.45 -25.67
CA PRO A 136 -20.03 4.87 -25.98
C PRO A 136 -19.83 5.10 -27.48
N ALA A 137 -20.42 6.16 -28.00
CA ALA A 137 -20.19 6.58 -29.38
C ALA A 137 -18.89 7.39 -29.58
N ALA A 138 -18.24 7.81 -28.49
CA ALA A 138 -17.03 8.63 -28.54
C ALA A 138 -15.81 7.82 -28.99
N GLU A 139 -15.04 8.39 -29.93
CA GLU A 139 -13.90 7.72 -30.55
C GLU A 139 -12.66 7.68 -29.67
N ASP A 140 -12.41 8.66 -28.80
CA ASP A 140 -11.25 8.69 -27.87
C ASP A 140 -11.59 9.22 -26.49
N LEU A 141 -12.07 8.36 -25.62
CA LEU A 141 -12.32 8.69 -24.21
C LEU A 141 -11.03 8.66 -23.37
N GLY A 142 -9.95 8.03 -23.84
CA GLY A 142 -8.78 7.71 -23.02
C GLY A 142 -9.08 6.66 -21.96
N PHE A 143 -8.14 6.47 -21.04
CA PHE A 143 -8.19 5.43 -20.01
C PHE A 143 -8.18 6.04 -18.61
N ALA A 144 -8.54 5.23 -17.58
CA ALA A 144 -8.48 5.60 -16.18
C ALA A 144 -7.19 5.11 -15.49
N GLY A 145 -6.46 4.22 -16.13
CA GLY A 145 -5.28 3.54 -15.61
C GLY A 145 -5.07 2.20 -16.31
N PHE A 146 -4.28 1.34 -15.70
CA PHE A 146 -3.95 0.04 -16.29
C PHE A 146 -3.64 -1.01 -15.22
N ARG A 147 -3.60 -2.26 -15.65
CA ARG A 147 -3.15 -3.41 -14.87
C ARG A 147 -2.15 -4.24 -15.68
N LEU A 148 -1.23 -4.86 -14.97
CA LEU A 148 -0.26 -5.79 -15.53
C LEU A 148 -0.60 -7.21 -15.13
N HIS A 149 -0.36 -8.12 -16.06
CA HIS A 149 -0.52 -9.55 -15.87
C HIS A 149 0.81 -10.26 -16.12
N ALA A 150 1.12 -11.27 -15.31
CA ALA A 150 2.30 -12.12 -15.46
C ALA A 150 2.04 -13.51 -14.86
N PRO A 151 2.75 -14.57 -15.30
CA PRO A 151 2.54 -15.92 -14.80
C PRO A 151 3.23 -16.14 -13.45
N ILE A 152 2.62 -15.67 -12.34
CA ILE A 152 3.21 -15.80 -10.99
C ILE A 152 2.76 -17.06 -10.24
N ASN A 153 1.53 -17.56 -10.48
CA ASN A 153 1.01 -18.76 -9.82
C ASN A 153 1.20 -20.01 -10.66
N ARG A 154 0.93 -19.92 -11.98
CA ARG A 154 1.06 -21.01 -12.96
C ARG A 154 1.69 -20.46 -14.24
N ALA A 155 2.56 -21.25 -14.87
CA ALA A 155 3.31 -20.80 -16.05
C ALA A 155 2.42 -20.47 -17.26
N GLU A 156 1.30 -21.19 -17.39
CA GLU A 156 0.36 -21.08 -18.52
C GLU A 156 -0.72 -20.01 -18.33
N TYR A 157 -0.77 -19.36 -17.14
CA TYR A 157 -1.81 -18.40 -16.83
C TYR A 157 -1.23 -17.06 -16.37
N TYR A 158 -1.67 -15.97 -16.99
CA TYR A 158 -1.26 -14.62 -16.67
C TYR A 158 -2.16 -14.03 -15.59
N ASP A 159 -1.75 -14.15 -14.34
CA ASP A 159 -2.45 -13.54 -13.20
C ASP A 159 -2.33 -12.01 -13.24
N GLU A 160 -3.35 -11.29 -12.78
CA GLU A 160 -3.23 -9.86 -12.50
C GLU A 160 -2.27 -9.68 -11.33
N VAL A 161 -1.14 -8.99 -11.56
CA VAL A 161 -0.07 -8.83 -10.57
C VAL A 161 0.00 -7.45 -9.96
N CYS A 162 -0.45 -6.43 -10.69
CA CYS A 162 -0.58 -5.07 -10.16
C CYS A 162 -1.58 -4.24 -10.97
N ALA A 163 -2.10 -3.19 -10.32
CA ALA A 163 -3.00 -2.22 -10.92
C ALA A 163 -2.64 -0.81 -10.48
N PHE A 164 -2.72 0.15 -11.43
CA PHE A 164 -2.62 1.59 -11.22
C PHE A 164 -3.97 2.19 -11.59
N LEU A 165 -4.75 2.62 -10.60
CA LEU A 165 -6.11 3.11 -10.81
C LEU A 165 -6.51 4.09 -9.71
N GLY A 166 -6.99 5.27 -10.12
CA GLY A 166 -7.51 6.30 -9.22
C GLY A 166 -6.43 7.15 -8.57
N ALA A 167 -6.47 8.46 -8.77
CA ALA A 167 -5.48 9.41 -8.29
C ALA A 167 -4.05 8.91 -8.55
N SER A 168 -3.25 8.68 -7.51
CA SER A 168 -1.93 8.08 -7.62
C SER A 168 -1.81 6.73 -6.90
N TYR A 169 -2.94 6.04 -6.73
CA TYR A 169 -2.96 4.72 -6.09
C TYR A 169 -2.47 3.62 -7.01
N PHE A 170 -1.73 2.69 -6.42
CA PHE A 170 -1.37 1.43 -7.05
C PHE A 170 -1.27 0.33 -6.02
N ARG A 171 -1.48 -0.89 -6.46
CA ARG A 171 -1.44 -2.10 -5.63
C ARG A 171 -0.83 -3.26 -6.40
N ALA A 172 -0.30 -4.21 -5.65
CA ALA A 172 0.21 -5.45 -6.24
C ALA A 172 -0.07 -6.65 -5.34
N VAL A 173 0.16 -7.83 -5.90
CA VAL A 173 0.10 -9.10 -5.19
C VAL A 173 1.38 -9.89 -5.45
N ALA A 174 1.76 -10.73 -4.48
CA ALA A 174 2.76 -11.76 -4.67
C ALA A 174 2.08 -13.10 -4.95
N ARG A 175 2.88 -14.15 -5.18
CA ARG A 175 2.38 -15.50 -5.46
C ARG A 175 1.44 -15.99 -4.34
N GLY A 176 0.26 -16.46 -4.71
CA GLY A 176 -0.74 -17.01 -3.80
C GLY A 176 -1.53 -15.97 -2.99
N GLN A 177 -1.27 -14.68 -3.23
CA GLN A 177 -1.97 -13.58 -2.56
C GLN A 177 -3.10 -13.01 -3.40
N ILE A 178 -3.97 -12.26 -2.75
CA ILE A 178 -5.03 -11.44 -3.35
C ILE A 178 -4.83 -9.97 -2.97
N TYR A 179 -5.51 -9.05 -3.64
CA TYR A 179 -5.39 -7.62 -3.30
C TYR A 179 -5.83 -7.30 -1.87
N GLY A 180 -5.08 -6.43 -1.24
CA GLY A 180 -5.34 -5.80 0.05
C GLY A 180 -4.95 -4.33 0.00
N LEU A 181 -4.00 -3.93 0.83
CA LEU A 181 -3.51 -2.56 0.94
C LEU A 181 -2.92 -2.00 -0.38
N SER A 182 -2.83 -0.69 -0.43
CA SER A 182 -2.31 0.07 -1.59
C SER A 182 -1.09 0.91 -1.21
N ALA A 183 -0.29 1.27 -2.21
CA ALA A 183 0.63 2.39 -2.16
C ALA A 183 0.07 3.58 -2.96
N ARG A 184 0.67 4.77 -2.77
CA ARG A 184 0.37 5.97 -3.53
C ARG A 184 1.66 6.62 -4.02
N GLY A 185 1.57 7.42 -5.09
CA GLY A 185 2.72 8.21 -5.55
C GLY A 185 3.20 9.19 -4.49
N LEU A 186 2.31 10.01 -3.96
CA LEU A 186 2.61 11.00 -2.94
C LEU A 186 1.38 11.26 -2.07
N ALA A 187 1.60 11.55 -0.78
CA ALA A 187 0.57 12.04 0.14
C ALA A 187 0.81 13.53 0.44
N ILE A 188 -0.23 14.35 0.39
CA ILE A 188 -0.14 15.79 0.66
C ILE A 188 -1.29 16.20 1.58
N GLY A 189 -0.96 16.70 2.77
CA GLY A 189 -1.96 17.15 3.73
C GLY A 189 -2.85 16.02 4.27
N THR A 190 -2.34 14.78 4.34
CA THR A 190 -3.10 13.67 4.92
C THR A 190 -3.43 13.99 6.38
N ALA A 191 -4.71 13.93 6.72
CA ALA A 191 -5.27 14.33 8.01
C ALA A 191 -5.16 15.83 8.34
N ASP A 192 -4.84 16.69 7.39
CA ASP A 192 -4.89 18.15 7.57
C ASP A 192 -6.37 18.59 7.70
N PRO A 193 -6.72 19.43 8.68
CA PRO A 193 -8.07 20.00 8.79
C PRO A 193 -8.54 20.78 7.56
N LYS A 194 -7.60 21.30 6.76
CA LYS A 194 -7.89 22.00 5.49
C LYS A 194 -8.25 21.05 4.34
N GLY A 195 -8.08 19.75 4.54
CA GLY A 195 -8.30 18.70 3.55
C GLY A 195 -7.02 18.14 2.97
N GLU A 196 -7.13 16.95 2.42
CA GLU A 196 -6.05 16.24 1.74
C GLU A 196 -6.06 16.55 0.24
N GLU A 197 -4.89 16.80 -0.31
CA GLU A 197 -4.68 16.90 -1.76
C GLU A 197 -4.33 15.51 -2.32
N PHE A 198 -4.98 15.12 -3.41
CA PHE A 198 -4.76 13.83 -4.08
C PHE A 198 -4.06 14.04 -5.42
N PRO A 199 -2.73 13.94 -5.50
CA PRO A 199 -2.02 13.97 -6.75
C PRO A 199 -2.50 12.90 -7.72
N LEU A 200 -2.52 13.20 -9.01
CA LEU A 200 -2.99 12.30 -10.07
C LEU A 200 -1.82 11.81 -10.91
N PHE A 201 -1.74 10.52 -11.21
CA PHE A 201 -0.97 10.07 -12.36
C PHE A 201 -1.71 10.46 -13.64
N ARG A 202 -1.10 11.37 -14.42
CA ARG A 202 -1.67 11.88 -15.67
C ARG A 202 -1.29 11.07 -16.89
N ALA A 203 -0.13 10.45 -16.86
CA ALA A 203 0.37 9.67 -17.97
C ALA A 203 1.29 8.56 -17.50
N PHE A 204 1.29 7.46 -18.26
CA PHE A 204 2.20 6.33 -18.08
C PHE A 204 2.87 5.97 -19.40
N TRP A 205 4.16 5.61 -19.30
CA TRP A 205 4.95 5.03 -20.38
C TRP A 205 5.39 3.65 -19.91
N ILE A 206 4.91 2.62 -20.60
CA ILE A 206 5.17 1.22 -20.27
C ILE A 206 6.18 0.68 -21.29
N GLU A 207 7.36 0.29 -20.81
CA GLU A 207 8.36 -0.29 -21.68
C GLU A 207 7.92 -1.68 -22.15
N ARG A 208 7.94 -1.91 -23.45
CA ARG A 208 7.63 -3.23 -24.01
C ARG A 208 8.60 -4.28 -23.45
N PRO A 209 8.10 -5.34 -22.79
CA PRO A 209 8.96 -6.36 -22.20
C PRO A 209 9.71 -7.10 -23.30
N ARG A 210 10.92 -7.57 -22.99
CA ARG A 210 11.69 -8.46 -23.86
C ARG A 210 11.39 -9.90 -23.48
N GLU A 211 11.61 -10.81 -24.42
CA GLU A 211 11.51 -12.23 -24.15
C GLU A 211 12.51 -12.65 -23.04
N GLY A 212 12.08 -13.55 -22.14
CA GLY A 212 12.91 -14.09 -21.06
C GLY A 212 13.19 -13.14 -19.88
N VAL A 213 12.71 -11.88 -19.87
CA VAL A 213 12.88 -10.99 -18.73
C VAL A 213 11.81 -11.26 -17.67
N ASN A 214 12.18 -11.03 -16.40
CA ASN A 214 11.27 -11.16 -15.25
C ASN A 214 10.87 -9.83 -14.63
N ALA A 215 11.16 -8.72 -15.30
CA ALA A 215 10.85 -7.37 -14.85
C ALA A 215 10.31 -6.51 -15.99
N ILE A 216 9.45 -5.56 -15.65
CA ILE A 216 8.93 -4.55 -16.57
C ILE A 216 9.14 -3.17 -15.98
N THR A 217 9.46 -2.18 -16.83
CA THR A 217 9.63 -0.79 -16.44
C THR A 217 8.39 0.01 -16.81
N VAL A 218 7.93 0.82 -15.85
CA VAL A 218 6.83 1.77 -16.03
C VAL A 218 7.31 3.14 -15.58
N HIS A 219 7.14 4.16 -16.42
CA HIS A 219 7.35 5.56 -16.05
C HIS A 219 6.00 6.24 -15.88
N ALA A 220 5.90 7.17 -14.91
CA ALA A 220 4.66 7.87 -14.63
C ALA A 220 4.90 9.35 -14.38
N LEU A 221 4.02 10.17 -14.92
CA LEU A 221 3.93 11.60 -14.66
C LEU A 221 2.81 11.87 -13.65
N LEU A 222 3.18 12.39 -12.50
CA LEU A 222 2.25 12.82 -11.47
C LEU A 222 2.09 14.33 -11.50
N ASP A 223 0.86 14.81 -11.26
CA ASP A 223 0.54 16.23 -11.23
C ASP A 223 -0.52 16.56 -10.19
N SER A 224 -0.37 17.73 -9.53
CA SER A 224 -1.31 18.26 -8.56
C SER A 224 -1.12 19.76 -8.38
N PRO A 225 -2.04 20.48 -7.68
CA PRO A 225 -1.85 21.90 -7.37
C PRO A 225 -0.50 22.22 -6.72
N SER A 226 -0.02 21.38 -5.81
CA SER A 226 1.19 21.63 -5.03
C SER A 226 2.48 21.20 -5.72
N CYS A 227 2.46 20.22 -6.62
CA CYS A 227 3.68 19.73 -7.28
C CYS A 227 3.41 18.99 -8.59
N ALA A 228 4.47 18.82 -9.39
CA ALA A 228 4.55 17.75 -10.37
C ALA A 228 5.68 16.79 -10.00
N ALA A 229 5.58 15.53 -10.41
CA ALA A 229 6.62 14.54 -10.12
C ALA A 229 6.75 13.51 -11.25
N ALA A 230 7.96 13.00 -11.40
CA ALA A 230 8.27 11.88 -12.26
C ALA A 230 8.56 10.65 -11.42
N PHE A 231 8.00 9.51 -11.84
CA PHE A 231 8.25 8.20 -11.23
C PHE A 231 8.78 7.23 -12.27
N ARG A 232 9.66 6.34 -11.82
CA ARG A 232 10.07 5.14 -12.54
C ARG A 232 9.86 3.96 -11.62
N PHE A 233 9.16 2.94 -12.10
CA PHE A 233 8.88 1.70 -11.41
C PHE A 233 9.53 0.55 -12.16
N GLY A 234 10.46 -0.17 -11.53
CA GLY A 234 10.96 -1.46 -11.99
C GLY A 234 10.19 -2.57 -11.28
N ILE A 235 9.26 -3.23 -11.96
CA ILE A 235 8.30 -4.17 -11.36
C ILE A 235 8.76 -5.59 -11.61
N ARG A 236 8.95 -6.38 -10.54
CA ARG A 236 9.31 -7.81 -10.58
C ARG A 236 8.32 -8.64 -9.79
N PRO A 237 7.33 -9.25 -10.44
CA PRO A 237 6.41 -10.18 -9.81
C PRO A 237 7.10 -11.47 -9.38
N GLY A 238 6.65 -12.06 -8.26
CA GLY A 238 7.22 -13.32 -7.78
C GLY A 238 6.64 -13.79 -6.45
N ARG A 239 7.40 -14.64 -5.74
CA ARG A 239 7.08 -15.02 -4.35
C ARG A 239 7.00 -13.80 -3.42
N VAL A 240 7.79 -12.80 -3.71
CA VAL A 240 7.68 -11.42 -3.28
C VAL A 240 7.60 -10.58 -4.54
N THR A 241 6.62 -9.72 -4.65
CA THR A 241 6.55 -8.77 -5.76
C THR A 241 7.27 -7.49 -5.37
N LEU A 242 8.28 -7.13 -6.15
CA LEU A 242 9.17 -6.00 -5.88
C LEU A 242 8.89 -4.86 -6.86
N PHE A 243 8.83 -3.64 -6.32
CA PHE A 243 8.86 -2.42 -7.13
C PHE A 243 10.10 -1.62 -6.73
N ASP A 244 11.06 -1.46 -7.62
CA ASP A 244 12.12 -0.47 -7.49
C ASP A 244 11.56 0.88 -7.96
N VAL A 245 11.49 1.83 -7.05
CA VAL A 245 10.86 3.13 -7.30
C VAL A 245 11.90 4.24 -7.22
N GLU A 246 11.99 5.01 -8.29
CA GLU A 246 12.70 6.29 -8.33
C GLU A 246 11.66 7.39 -8.50
N SER A 247 11.65 8.37 -7.61
CA SER A 247 10.76 9.52 -7.70
C SER A 247 11.56 10.82 -7.70
N THR A 248 11.14 11.77 -8.54
CA THR A 248 11.67 13.13 -8.53
C THR A 248 10.50 14.11 -8.43
N ILE A 249 10.45 14.85 -7.33
CA ILE A 249 9.35 15.77 -6.99
C ILE A 249 9.79 17.20 -7.25
N PHE A 250 8.96 17.96 -7.93
CA PHE A 250 9.15 19.38 -8.25
C PHE A 250 8.00 20.20 -7.62
N PRO A 251 8.19 20.79 -6.43
CA PRO A 251 7.16 21.57 -5.76
C PRO A 251 6.87 22.89 -6.50
N ARG A 252 5.58 23.22 -6.66
CA ARG A 252 5.11 24.56 -7.09
C ARG A 252 5.05 25.53 -5.93
N VAL A 253 4.75 25.02 -4.76
CA VAL A 253 4.64 25.75 -3.48
C VAL A 253 5.44 25.02 -2.40
N ASP A 254 5.71 25.70 -1.30
CA ASP A 254 6.33 25.04 -0.13
C ASP A 254 5.41 23.96 0.43
N MET A 255 5.89 22.73 0.51
CA MET A 255 5.12 21.57 0.95
C MET A 255 5.61 21.09 2.33
N ALA A 256 5.00 21.57 3.40
CA ALA A 256 5.34 21.18 4.76
C ALA A 256 4.77 19.81 5.17
N THR A 257 3.79 19.31 4.45
CA THR A 257 3.03 18.09 4.78
C THR A 257 3.14 17.00 3.70
N ALA A 258 4.26 17.00 2.95
CA ALA A 258 4.53 15.97 1.97
C ALA A 258 4.85 14.63 2.65
N GLY A 259 4.19 13.56 2.21
CA GLY A 259 4.45 12.18 2.63
C GLY A 259 5.01 11.36 1.48
N VAL A 260 6.22 10.83 1.67
CA VAL A 260 6.95 10.00 0.70
C VAL A 260 6.67 8.52 0.94
N ALA A 261 6.58 7.75 -0.15
CA ALA A 261 6.26 6.32 -0.13
C ALA A 261 5.01 5.98 0.72
N PRO A 262 3.87 6.63 0.47
CA PRO A 262 2.70 6.46 1.29
C PRO A 262 2.02 5.11 1.03
N LEU A 263 1.62 4.46 2.13
CA LEU A 263 0.87 3.22 2.20
C LEU A 263 -0.53 3.52 2.70
N THR A 264 -1.52 2.82 2.18
CA THR A 264 -2.92 2.98 2.59
C THR A 264 -3.54 1.60 2.81
N SER A 265 -4.20 1.41 3.96
CA SER A 265 -4.75 0.12 4.37
C SER A 265 -6.07 0.29 5.11
N MET A 266 -6.75 -0.82 5.34
CA MET A 266 -7.96 -0.92 6.12
C MET A 266 -7.70 -1.63 7.45
N PHE A 267 -8.22 -1.06 8.55
CA PHE A 267 -8.28 -1.69 9.85
C PHE A 267 -9.60 -1.37 10.54
N TRP A 268 -10.43 -2.38 10.77
CA TRP A 268 -11.68 -2.19 11.51
C TRP A 268 -11.54 -2.65 12.95
N PHE A 269 -11.12 -3.89 13.21
CA PHE A 269 -10.78 -4.40 14.53
C PHE A 269 -9.86 -5.63 14.46
N SER A 270 -9.19 -5.89 15.59
CA SER A 270 -8.40 -7.10 15.86
C SER A 270 -8.72 -7.64 17.26
N PRO A 271 -8.17 -8.78 17.69
CA PRO A 271 -8.35 -9.26 19.06
C PRO A 271 -7.90 -8.28 20.15
N LEU A 272 -7.06 -7.29 19.83
CA LEU A 272 -6.60 -6.28 20.78
C LEU A 272 -7.70 -5.25 21.13
N ASN A 273 -8.58 -4.94 20.18
CA ASN A 273 -9.58 -3.86 20.30
C ASN A 273 -10.98 -4.28 19.82
N ARG A 274 -11.30 -5.57 19.97
CA ARG A 274 -12.59 -6.15 19.56
C ARG A 274 -13.77 -5.75 20.46
N ALA A 275 -13.49 -5.26 21.67
CA ALA A 275 -14.54 -4.92 22.62
C ALA A 275 -15.60 -3.97 22.01
N GLY A 276 -16.90 -4.33 22.13
CA GLY A 276 -18.00 -3.56 21.58
C GLY A 276 -18.21 -3.69 20.07
N ARG A 277 -17.56 -4.66 19.41
CA ARG A 277 -17.80 -5.00 18.00
C ARG A 277 -18.74 -6.19 17.91
N ASP A 278 -19.88 -5.96 17.25
CA ASP A 278 -20.87 -7.01 16.95
C ASP A 278 -20.56 -7.55 15.54
N ASP A 279 -19.59 -8.47 15.48
CA ASP A 279 -19.17 -9.15 14.27
C ASP A 279 -18.75 -10.58 14.64
N TRP A 280 -19.07 -11.54 13.78
CA TRP A 280 -18.77 -12.95 14.03
C TRP A 280 -17.27 -13.28 13.83
N ARG A 281 -16.57 -12.52 13.00
CA ARG A 281 -15.16 -12.75 12.66
C ARG A 281 -14.22 -12.40 13.83
N PRO A 282 -13.11 -13.11 14.01
CA PRO A 282 -12.11 -12.78 15.02
C PRO A 282 -11.41 -11.43 14.79
N ALA A 283 -11.15 -11.10 13.53
CA ALA A 283 -10.48 -9.87 13.12
C ALA A 283 -10.91 -9.45 11.71
N VAL A 284 -10.88 -8.15 11.43
CA VAL A 284 -11.19 -7.56 10.11
C VAL A 284 -10.19 -6.45 9.83
N HIS A 285 -9.16 -6.74 9.03
CA HIS A 285 -8.14 -5.79 8.64
C HIS A 285 -7.26 -6.30 7.50
N ASP A 286 -6.76 -5.39 6.66
CA ASP A 286 -5.75 -5.66 5.63
C ASP A 286 -4.34 -5.65 6.22
N SER A 287 -4.14 -4.89 7.31
CA SER A 287 -2.87 -4.82 8.03
C SER A 287 -3.13 -4.83 9.53
N ASP A 288 -2.31 -5.58 10.26
CA ASP A 288 -2.38 -5.77 11.71
C ASP A 288 -1.61 -4.68 12.47
N GLY A 289 -0.51 -4.19 11.88
CA GLY A 289 0.35 -3.20 12.52
C GLY A 289 1.33 -2.53 11.57
N LEU A 290 1.90 -1.44 12.06
CA LEU A 290 3.05 -0.77 11.46
C LEU A 290 4.33 -1.37 12.07
N LEU A 291 5.20 -1.92 11.22
CA LEU A 291 6.54 -2.32 11.56
C LEU A 291 7.51 -1.22 11.10
N MET A 292 8.45 -0.86 11.95
CA MET A 292 9.54 0.09 11.63
C MET A 292 10.89 -0.54 11.97
N PHE A 293 11.86 -0.35 11.10
CA PHE A 293 13.25 -0.64 11.35
C PHE A 293 14.02 0.67 11.30
N THR A 294 14.36 1.19 12.48
CA THR A 294 14.93 2.54 12.63
C THR A 294 16.38 2.61 12.13
N GLY A 295 16.84 3.80 11.82
CA GLY A 295 18.23 4.07 11.47
C GLY A 295 19.22 3.61 12.55
N ARG A 296 18.79 3.61 13.82
CA ARG A 296 19.59 3.13 14.98
C ARG A 296 19.57 1.61 15.16
N GLY A 297 18.81 0.88 14.35
CA GLY A 297 18.74 -0.59 14.41
C GLY A 297 17.64 -1.16 15.30
N GLU A 298 16.77 -0.34 15.85
CA GLU A 298 15.63 -0.83 16.63
C GLU A 298 14.51 -1.33 15.72
N ARG A 299 13.90 -2.47 16.04
CA ARG A 299 12.68 -2.97 15.42
C ARG A 299 11.50 -2.66 16.31
N VAL A 300 10.56 -1.90 15.78
CA VAL A 300 9.38 -1.41 16.51
C VAL A 300 8.12 -1.94 15.86
N TRP A 301 7.29 -2.59 16.64
CA TRP A 301 5.96 -3.01 16.26
C TRP A 301 4.89 -2.11 16.89
N ARG A 302 4.05 -1.52 16.07
CA ARG A 302 2.93 -0.65 16.47
C ARG A 302 1.63 -1.26 15.95
N PRO A 303 0.89 -2.05 16.78
CA PRO A 303 -0.45 -2.53 16.44
C PRO A 303 -1.36 -1.37 16.05
N LEU A 304 -2.20 -1.58 15.03
CA LEU A 304 -3.15 -0.58 14.56
C LEU A 304 -4.38 -0.51 15.46
N ASN A 305 -5.04 0.65 15.38
CA ASN A 305 -6.31 0.93 16.02
C ASN A 305 -7.33 1.48 15.03
N ASN A 306 -8.61 1.30 15.37
CA ASN A 306 -9.71 2.08 14.84
C ASN A 306 -10.21 2.99 15.97
N PRO A 307 -9.66 4.20 16.12
CA PRO A 307 -9.93 5.07 17.23
C PRO A 307 -11.31 5.75 17.09
N ARG A 308 -11.80 6.36 18.20
CA ARG A 308 -13.01 7.19 18.17
C ARG A 308 -12.80 8.52 17.44
N ASP A 309 -11.61 9.09 17.64
CA ASP A 309 -11.18 10.36 17.04
C ASP A 309 -9.95 10.13 16.17
N LEU A 310 -9.77 10.98 15.15
CA LEU A 310 -8.60 10.95 14.29
C LEU A 310 -7.31 10.96 15.10
N GLN A 311 -6.44 9.99 14.88
CA GLN A 311 -5.13 9.92 15.51
C GLN A 311 -4.01 10.07 14.50
N LEU A 312 -3.03 10.88 14.89
CA LEU A 312 -1.77 11.05 14.16
C LEU A 312 -0.63 10.71 15.10
N SER A 313 0.20 9.74 14.72
CA SER A 313 1.42 9.35 15.43
C SER A 313 2.62 9.65 14.56
N ALA A 314 3.68 10.23 15.12
CA ALA A 314 4.92 10.52 14.43
C ALA A 314 6.09 9.84 15.16
N PHE A 315 6.84 9.01 14.45
CA PHE A 315 8.00 8.29 14.96
C PHE A 315 9.25 8.89 14.33
N GLY A 316 9.90 9.79 15.09
CA GLY A 316 11.10 10.51 14.64
C GLY A 316 12.29 9.58 14.41
N ASP A 317 12.98 9.74 13.29
CA ASP A 317 14.13 8.93 12.91
C ASP A 317 15.07 9.70 11.97
N VAL A 318 16.25 9.12 11.78
CA VAL A 318 17.23 9.57 10.80
C VAL A 318 17.63 8.37 9.95
N ASN A 319 17.43 8.49 8.63
CA ASN A 319 17.73 7.42 7.69
C ASN A 319 17.11 6.08 8.11
N PRO A 320 15.76 5.97 8.10
CA PRO A 320 15.09 4.73 8.46
C PRO A 320 15.56 3.59 7.56
N ARG A 321 15.77 2.40 8.13
CA ARG A 321 16.12 1.20 7.35
C ARG A 321 14.89 0.58 6.69
N GLY A 322 13.70 0.93 7.17
CA GLY A 322 12.45 0.55 6.54
C GLY A 322 11.24 0.74 7.43
N PHE A 323 10.06 0.75 6.80
CA PHE A 323 8.78 0.74 7.48
C PHE A 323 7.71 0.07 6.60
N GLY A 324 6.65 -0.45 7.22
CA GLY A 324 5.60 -1.07 6.43
C GLY A 324 4.36 -1.42 7.22
N LEU A 325 3.24 -1.52 6.53
CA LEU A 325 1.98 -2.02 7.04
C LEU A 325 1.93 -3.53 6.82
N MET A 326 1.91 -4.27 7.94
CA MET A 326 2.14 -5.71 7.94
C MET A 326 0.90 -6.47 8.38
N GLN A 327 0.63 -7.58 7.70
CA GLN A 327 -0.35 -8.58 8.10
C GLN A 327 0.40 -9.77 8.72
N ARG A 328 0.30 -9.97 10.05
CA ARG A 328 1.11 -10.97 10.76
C ARG A 328 0.50 -12.36 10.77
N ARG A 329 -0.82 -12.44 10.96
CA ARG A 329 -1.51 -13.71 10.96
C ARG A 329 -1.85 -14.13 9.54
N ARG A 330 -1.54 -15.41 9.23
CA ARG A 330 -1.67 -15.98 7.88
C ARG A 330 -2.49 -17.27 7.87
N ASP A 331 -3.16 -17.56 8.97
CA ASP A 331 -4.05 -18.68 9.12
C ASP A 331 -5.52 -18.23 8.95
N PHE A 332 -6.35 -19.14 8.44
CA PHE A 332 -7.77 -18.88 8.21
C PHE A 332 -8.52 -18.58 9.52
N ASP A 333 -8.21 -19.32 10.59
CA ASP A 333 -8.90 -19.24 11.89
C ASP A 333 -8.73 -17.86 12.55
N SER A 334 -7.73 -17.08 12.13
CA SER A 334 -7.55 -15.69 12.60
C SER A 334 -8.56 -14.72 12.04
N TYR A 335 -9.29 -15.09 10.98
CA TYR A 335 -10.24 -14.20 10.27
C TYR A 335 -11.58 -14.86 9.99
N GLU A 336 -11.60 -16.15 9.68
CA GLU A 336 -12.78 -16.98 9.37
C GLU A 336 -13.63 -16.45 8.18
N ASP A 337 -13.08 -15.63 7.30
CA ASP A 337 -13.79 -14.97 6.20
C ASP A 337 -13.43 -15.60 4.85
N LEU A 338 -14.36 -16.35 4.27
CA LEU A 338 -14.18 -17.02 2.97
C LEU A 338 -14.23 -16.07 1.78
N GLU A 339 -14.82 -14.90 1.92
CA GLU A 339 -14.93 -13.90 0.84
C GLU A 339 -13.72 -12.97 0.85
N ALA A 340 -13.47 -12.29 1.98
CA ALA A 340 -12.42 -11.28 2.09
C ALA A 340 -11.02 -11.88 2.16
N ARG A 341 -10.88 -13.14 2.68
CA ARG A 341 -9.63 -13.91 2.74
C ARG A 341 -8.45 -13.07 3.23
N TYR A 342 -8.64 -12.37 4.37
CA TYR A 342 -7.64 -11.45 4.93
C TYR A 342 -6.27 -12.08 5.15
N GLU A 343 -6.23 -13.38 5.44
CA GLU A 343 -4.99 -14.16 5.60
C GLU A 343 -4.13 -14.21 4.32
N LYS A 344 -4.74 -13.97 3.14
CA LYS A 344 -4.06 -13.97 1.84
C LYS A 344 -3.69 -12.58 1.35
N ARG A 345 -4.07 -11.53 2.06
CA ARG A 345 -3.74 -10.16 1.66
C ARG A 345 -2.28 -9.84 1.99
N PRO A 346 -1.53 -9.14 1.12
CA PRO A 346 -0.11 -8.89 1.33
C PRO A 346 0.16 -7.93 2.48
N SER A 347 1.33 -8.03 3.05
CA SER A 347 2.02 -6.92 3.72
C SER A 347 2.68 -6.04 2.67
N LEU A 348 2.95 -4.77 3.02
CA LEU A 348 3.71 -3.87 2.16
C LEU A 348 4.82 -3.20 2.98
N TRP A 349 6.06 -3.47 2.59
CA TRP A 349 7.26 -2.93 3.20
C TRP A 349 7.95 -1.94 2.27
N VAL A 350 8.34 -0.80 2.82
CA VAL A 350 9.17 0.23 2.17
C VAL A 350 10.59 0.06 2.66
N GLU A 351 11.52 -0.15 1.74
CA GLU A 351 12.96 -0.16 1.97
C GLU A 351 13.56 1.10 1.35
N PRO A 352 13.90 2.13 2.14
CA PRO A 352 14.60 3.32 1.66
C PRO A 352 15.97 2.97 1.05
N ILE A 353 16.32 3.65 -0.03
CA ILE A 353 17.63 3.51 -0.69
C ILE A 353 18.31 4.87 -0.73
N GLY A 354 19.52 4.93 -0.19
CA GLY A 354 20.27 6.17 -0.05
C GLY A 354 19.92 6.95 1.21
N ASP A 355 20.25 8.23 1.22
CA ASP A 355 20.06 9.13 2.36
C ASP A 355 18.67 9.79 2.30
N TRP A 356 17.81 9.45 3.26
CA TRP A 356 16.48 10.06 3.42
C TRP A 356 16.46 11.18 4.46
N GLY A 357 17.58 11.39 5.18
CA GLY A 357 17.77 12.44 6.17
C GLY A 357 16.97 12.25 7.45
N GLU A 358 16.77 13.35 8.16
CA GLU A 358 15.95 13.42 9.37
C GLU A 358 14.47 13.60 9.00
N GLY A 359 13.58 12.91 9.72
CA GLY A 359 12.15 12.98 9.51
C GLY A 359 11.38 12.12 10.50
N ALA A 360 10.20 11.67 10.08
CA ALA A 360 9.40 10.76 10.89
C ALA A 360 8.58 9.82 10.00
N VAL A 361 8.47 8.57 10.40
CA VAL A 361 7.39 7.71 9.92
C VAL A 361 6.10 8.21 10.57
N GLN A 362 5.12 8.60 9.77
CA GLN A 362 3.81 9.01 10.26
C GLN A 362 2.79 7.90 10.07
N LEU A 363 1.95 7.71 11.08
CA LEU A 363 0.81 6.82 11.06
C LEU A 363 -0.45 7.64 11.31
N VAL A 364 -1.39 7.56 10.39
CA VAL A 364 -2.72 8.18 10.49
C VAL A 364 -3.75 7.08 10.65
N GLU A 365 -4.52 7.12 11.74
CA GLU A 365 -5.60 6.20 12.06
C GLU A 365 -6.91 6.99 12.09
N ILE A 366 -7.78 6.75 11.10
CA ILE A 366 -9.03 7.48 10.89
C ILE A 366 -10.18 6.61 11.41
N PRO A 367 -11.13 7.17 12.20
CA PRO A 367 -12.31 6.43 12.62
C PRO A 367 -13.10 5.85 11.45
N THR A 368 -13.48 4.58 11.53
CA THR A 368 -14.37 3.95 10.57
C THR A 368 -15.45 3.10 11.25
N SER A 369 -16.63 3.08 10.66
CA SER A 369 -17.75 2.24 11.11
C SER A 369 -17.78 0.86 10.46
N GLY A 370 -16.88 0.57 9.50
CA GLY A 370 -16.85 -0.70 8.77
C GLY A 370 -15.62 -0.87 7.90
N GLU A 371 -15.53 -2.04 7.27
CA GLU A 371 -14.39 -2.49 6.48
C GLU A 371 -14.27 -1.88 5.08
N ILE A 372 -15.28 -1.15 4.61
CA ILE A 372 -15.31 -0.60 3.24
C ILE A 372 -14.42 0.65 3.06
N HIS A 373 -13.75 1.11 4.09
CA HIS A 373 -12.95 2.33 4.06
C HIS A 373 -11.50 2.02 4.43
N ASP A 374 -10.56 2.39 3.55
CA ASP A 374 -9.15 2.48 3.94
C ASP A 374 -8.98 3.63 4.94
N ASN A 375 -8.77 3.31 6.16
CA ASN A 375 -8.72 4.25 7.27
C ASN A 375 -7.33 4.39 7.89
N ILE A 376 -6.34 3.70 7.34
CA ILE A 376 -4.96 3.71 7.79
C ILE A 376 -4.07 4.28 6.69
N VAL A 377 -3.19 5.24 7.05
CA VAL A 377 -2.15 5.74 6.16
C VAL A 377 -0.82 5.79 6.91
N ALA A 378 0.24 5.28 6.28
CA ALA A 378 1.60 5.42 6.79
C ALA A 378 2.52 5.97 5.70
N PHE A 379 3.45 6.87 6.05
CA PHE A 379 4.38 7.47 5.11
C PHE A 379 5.60 8.05 5.83
N TRP A 380 6.67 8.27 5.09
CA TRP A 380 7.80 9.07 5.56
C TRP A 380 7.52 10.55 5.36
N ARG A 381 7.64 11.35 6.41
CA ARG A 381 7.60 12.80 6.36
C ARG A 381 8.98 13.36 6.62
N PRO A 382 9.63 13.98 5.62
CA PRO A 382 10.89 14.70 5.85
C PRO A 382 10.72 15.80 6.91
N LYS A 383 11.76 16.06 7.69
CA LYS A 383 11.76 17.11 8.71
C LYS A 383 11.57 18.49 8.08
N ASP A 384 12.33 18.76 7.03
CA ASP A 384 12.27 20.03 6.32
C ASP A 384 11.19 20.00 5.23
N PRO A 385 10.45 21.11 5.04
CA PRO A 385 9.51 21.24 3.92
C PRO A 385 10.20 21.08 2.57
N LEU A 386 9.52 20.46 1.63
CA LEU A 386 9.94 20.49 0.23
C LEU A 386 9.66 21.90 -0.32
N ARG A 387 10.73 22.68 -0.51
CA ARG A 387 10.63 24.09 -0.92
C ARG A 387 10.23 24.24 -2.37
N ALA A 388 9.42 25.24 -2.67
CA ALA A 388 9.03 25.63 -4.02
C ALA A 388 10.24 25.80 -4.93
N LYS A 389 10.11 25.35 -6.19
CA LYS A 389 11.17 25.38 -7.22
C LYS A 389 12.37 24.46 -6.91
N GLY A 390 12.33 23.67 -5.83
CA GLY A 390 13.33 22.65 -5.52
C GLY A 390 13.15 21.39 -6.38
N GLU A 391 14.14 20.51 -6.30
CA GLU A 391 14.11 19.17 -6.89
C GLU A 391 14.46 18.18 -5.79
N TYR A 392 13.55 17.25 -5.48
CA TYR A 392 13.70 16.28 -4.39
C TYR A 392 13.61 14.87 -4.95
N ARG A 393 14.60 14.04 -4.66
CA ARG A 393 14.70 12.67 -5.15
C ARG A 393 14.60 11.69 -4.01
N TYR A 394 13.76 10.68 -4.18
CA TYR A 394 13.65 9.56 -3.27
C TYR A 394 13.70 8.25 -4.06
N THR A 395 14.58 7.38 -3.63
CA THR A 395 14.68 6.01 -4.18
C THR A 395 14.32 5.03 -3.08
N PHE A 396 13.51 4.04 -3.41
CA PHE A 396 13.09 3.03 -2.46
C PHE A 396 12.61 1.77 -3.18
N ARG A 397 12.58 0.67 -2.45
CA ARG A 397 11.98 -0.58 -2.89
C ARG A 397 10.73 -0.87 -2.09
N LEU A 398 9.66 -1.22 -2.78
CA LEU A 398 8.43 -1.74 -2.20
C LEU A 398 8.43 -3.26 -2.31
N HIS A 399 8.05 -3.93 -1.22
CA HIS A 399 7.92 -5.38 -1.16
C HIS A 399 6.47 -5.74 -0.81
N TRP A 400 5.71 -6.22 -1.79
CA TRP A 400 4.46 -6.94 -1.49
C TRP A 400 4.84 -8.37 -1.12
N CYS A 401 4.63 -8.72 0.15
CA CYS A 401 5.19 -9.92 0.75
C CYS A 401 4.33 -10.42 1.90
N ASP A 402 4.65 -11.60 2.41
CA ASP A 402 4.10 -12.09 3.68
C ASP A 402 4.83 -11.45 4.86
N GLU A 403 6.16 -11.29 4.74
CA GLU A 403 7.04 -10.79 5.79
C GLU A 403 8.01 -9.74 5.26
N ALA A 404 8.38 -8.79 6.12
CA ALA A 404 9.40 -7.81 5.80
C ALA A 404 10.75 -8.50 5.48
N PRO A 405 11.56 -7.95 4.56
CA PRO A 405 12.86 -8.51 4.23
C PRO A 405 13.82 -8.45 5.43
N GLY A 406 14.80 -9.37 5.43
CA GLY A 406 15.72 -9.58 6.54
C GLY A 406 15.08 -10.46 7.62
N SER A 407 15.68 -11.64 7.83
CA SER A 407 15.25 -12.53 8.92
C SER A 407 15.33 -11.80 10.24
N PRO A 408 14.33 -11.94 11.12
CA PRO A 408 14.38 -11.34 12.43
C PRO A 408 15.50 -12.02 13.24
N GLU A 409 16.56 -11.27 13.54
CA GLU A 409 17.46 -11.64 14.63
C GLU A 409 16.70 -11.58 15.96
N LEU A 410 15.68 -10.76 16.04
CA LEU A 410 14.81 -10.55 17.21
C LEU A 410 13.53 -11.40 17.13
N GLY A 411 13.00 -11.79 18.28
CA GLY A 411 11.68 -12.38 18.40
C GLY A 411 10.59 -11.43 17.91
N ARG A 412 9.54 -11.99 17.31
CA ARG A 412 8.41 -11.25 16.74
C ARG A 412 7.24 -11.22 17.72
N LEU A 413 6.63 -10.06 17.89
CA LEU A 413 5.40 -9.91 18.67
C LEU A 413 4.20 -10.39 17.86
N MET A 414 3.81 -11.63 18.04
CA MET A 414 2.78 -12.30 17.24
C MET A 414 1.36 -11.97 17.65
N SER A 415 1.15 -11.62 18.91
CA SER A 415 -0.16 -11.34 19.47
C SER A 415 -0.06 -10.27 20.55
N THR A 416 -0.93 -9.29 20.47
CA THR A 416 -1.18 -8.34 21.55
C THR A 416 -2.68 -8.33 21.85
N ARG A 417 -3.04 -8.47 23.12
CA ARG A 417 -4.43 -8.44 23.58
C ARG A 417 -4.57 -7.54 24.78
N SER A 418 -5.73 -6.95 24.97
CA SER A 418 -6.03 -6.21 26.18
C SER A 418 -7.45 -6.50 26.69
N GLY A 419 -7.62 -6.42 27.99
CA GLY A 419 -8.89 -6.63 28.67
C GLY A 419 -8.96 -5.89 30.01
N ALA A 420 -10.09 -5.99 30.70
CA ALA A 420 -10.17 -5.50 32.09
C ALA A 420 -9.16 -6.26 32.96
N SER A 421 -8.45 -5.54 33.82
CA SER A 421 -7.62 -6.18 34.85
C SER A 421 -8.49 -6.79 35.95
N TRP A 422 -7.95 -7.78 36.66
CA TRP A 422 -8.54 -8.29 37.89
C TRP A 422 -8.66 -7.20 38.97
N THR A 423 -7.78 -6.20 38.92
CA THR A 423 -7.81 -5.06 39.84
C THR A 423 -8.64 -3.94 39.22
N GLN A 424 -9.63 -3.44 39.96
CA GLN A 424 -10.53 -2.38 39.51
C GLN A 424 -9.74 -1.14 39.02
N GLY A 425 -10.13 -0.58 37.89
CA GLY A 425 -9.50 0.57 37.25
C GLY A 425 -8.23 0.24 36.44
N GLY A 426 -7.80 -1.02 36.41
CA GLY A 426 -6.67 -1.48 35.62
C GLY A 426 -7.08 -2.06 34.26
N ARG A 427 -6.15 -2.05 33.32
CA ARG A 427 -6.23 -2.67 32.01
C ARG A 427 -5.10 -3.68 31.85
N LEU A 428 -5.43 -4.96 31.72
CA LEU A 428 -4.45 -6.01 31.48
C LEU A 428 -4.04 -6.03 30.00
N PHE A 429 -2.74 -6.06 29.77
CA PHE A 429 -2.15 -6.34 28.46
C PHE A 429 -1.43 -7.70 28.48
N VAL A 430 -1.57 -8.44 27.38
CA VAL A 430 -0.91 -9.74 27.17
C VAL A 430 -0.30 -9.74 25.79
N ILE A 431 1.01 -9.97 25.71
CA ILE A 431 1.83 -9.94 24.50
C ILE A 431 2.54 -11.28 24.36
N ASP A 432 2.38 -11.95 23.24
CA ASP A 432 3.12 -13.18 22.92
C ASP A 432 4.19 -12.88 21.86
N ALA A 433 5.41 -13.30 22.15
CA ALA A 433 6.57 -13.16 21.28
C ALA A 433 7.18 -14.53 20.95
N THR A 434 7.59 -14.75 19.68
CA THR A 434 8.15 -16.03 19.21
C THR A 434 9.29 -15.83 18.22
N GLY A 435 10.12 -16.84 18.07
CA GLY A 435 11.18 -16.88 17.01
C GLY A 435 12.42 -16.05 17.32
N GLY A 436 13.33 -16.04 16.36
CA GLY A 436 14.56 -15.23 16.43
C GLY A 436 15.41 -15.52 17.65
N ALA A 437 15.91 -14.48 18.30
CA ALA A 437 16.76 -14.61 19.50
C ALA A 437 16.08 -15.35 20.66
N LEU A 438 14.73 -15.36 20.69
CA LEU A 438 13.97 -16.05 21.75
C LEU A 438 14.15 -17.59 21.70
N ASP A 439 14.34 -18.15 20.51
CA ASP A 439 14.53 -19.59 20.31
C ASP A 439 15.91 -20.06 20.82
N ASN A 440 16.86 -19.13 20.90
CA ASN A 440 18.24 -19.39 21.31
C ASN A 440 18.47 -19.12 22.80
N LEU A 441 17.45 -18.70 23.55
CA LEU A 441 17.58 -18.48 24.98
C LEU A 441 17.73 -19.81 25.71
N ALA A 442 18.65 -19.86 26.67
CA ALA A 442 18.83 -21.04 27.53
C ALA A 442 17.53 -21.42 28.24
N PRO A 443 17.30 -22.71 28.56
CA PRO A 443 16.07 -23.16 29.22
C PRO A 443 15.77 -22.48 30.57
N ASP A 444 16.80 -22.06 31.27
CA ASP A 444 16.75 -21.36 32.56
C ASP A 444 16.87 -19.83 32.43
N ALA A 445 16.92 -19.30 31.21
CA ALA A 445 16.96 -17.86 30.96
C ALA A 445 15.77 -17.15 31.61
N LYS A 446 16.02 -15.97 32.15
CA LYS A 446 15.01 -15.11 32.77
C LYS A 446 15.03 -13.75 32.05
N PRO A 447 14.45 -13.67 30.85
CA PRO A 447 14.32 -12.38 30.21
C PRO A 447 13.41 -11.48 31.03
N GLU A 448 13.68 -10.17 31.00
CA GLU A 448 12.94 -9.16 31.74
C GLU A 448 12.21 -8.23 30.76
N ALA A 449 11.02 -7.81 31.12
CA ALA A 449 10.28 -6.81 30.36
C ALA A 449 10.39 -5.44 31.03
N LEU A 450 10.87 -4.47 30.24
CA LEU A 450 10.83 -3.06 30.60
C LEU A 450 9.57 -2.45 29.97
N VAL A 451 8.58 -2.13 30.80
CA VAL A 451 7.32 -1.51 30.35
C VAL A 451 7.21 -0.11 30.91
N THR A 452 7.00 0.86 30.03
CA THR A 452 6.82 2.27 30.39
C THR A 452 5.50 2.80 29.83
N ALA A 453 4.93 3.76 30.54
CA ALA A 453 3.72 4.47 30.14
C ALA A 453 3.94 5.99 30.23
N SER A 454 3.41 6.76 29.28
CA SER A 454 3.51 8.21 29.26
C SER A 454 2.69 8.88 30.40
N ARG A 455 1.65 8.19 30.85
CA ARG A 455 0.76 8.60 31.98
C ARG A 455 0.23 7.35 32.68
N GLY A 456 -0.25 7.54 33.90
CA GLY A 456 -0.73 6.44 34.71
C GLY A 456 0.40 5.62 35.31
N GLU A 457 0.11 4.40 35.69
CA GLU A 457 1.06 3.51 36.34
C GLU A 457 1.02 2.11 35.70
N VAL A 458 2.18 1.50 35.53
CA VAL A 458 2.32 0.10 35.11
C VAL A 458 2.64 -0.74 36.35
N ARG A 459 1.87 -1.82 36.55
CA ARG A 459 2.06 -2.77 37.65
C ARG A 459 2.06 -4.20 37.13
N ASN A 460 2.48 -5.14 37.98
CA ASN A 460 2.38 -6.56 37.77
C ASN A 460 3.01 -7.04 36.44
N VAL A 461 4.19 -6.50 36.12
CA VAL A 461 4.92 -6.95 34.92
C VAL A 461 5.42 -8.36 35.14
N VAL A 462 4.95 -9.31 34.32
CA VAL A 462 5.32 -10.72 34.38
C VAL A 462 5.82 -11.17 33.03
N VAL A 463 6.93 -11.89 33.02
CA VAL A 463 7.48 -12.57 31.84
C VAL A 463 7.50 -14.07 32.14
N GLN A 464 6.92 -14.86 31.25
CA GLN A 464 6.89 -16.32 31.43
C GLN A 464 7.02 -17.03 30.07
N ARG A 465 7.55 -18.25 30.08
CA ARG A 465 7.50 -19.09 28.89
C ARG A 465 6.07 -19.44 28.52
N ASN A 466 5.79 -19.39 27.22
CA ASN A 466 4.52 -19.88 26.67
C ASN A 466 4.78 -21.17 25.90
N PRO A 467 4.51 -22.35 26.50
CA PRO A 467 4.78 -23.64 25.87
C PRO A 467 3.90 -23.89 24.64
N GLU A 468 2.71 -23.29 24.56
CA GLU A 468 1.77 -23.44 23.44
C GLU A 468 2.31 -22.81 22.15
N THR A 469 3.04 -21.70 22.28
CA THR A 469 3.64 -20.99 21.14
C THR A 469 5.14 -21.23 21.01
N GLN A 470 5.74 -21.98 21.95
CA GLN A 470 7.17 -22.17 22.10
C GLN A 470 7.95 -20.85 22.29
N GLY A 471 7.25 -19.81 22.71
CA GLY A 471 7.75 -18.46 22.84
C GLY A 471 7.70 -17.94 24.27
N TRP A 472 7.53 -16.64 24.39
CA TRP A 472 7.48 -15.90 25.66
C TRP A 472 6.25 -15.01 25.71
N ARG A 473 5.65 -14.92 26.90
CA ARG A 473 4.53 -14.05 27.19
C ARG A 473 4.94 -12.96 28.14
N ILE A 474 4.61 -11.72 27.79
CA ILE A 474 4.70 -10.54 28.66
C ILE A 474 3.27 -10.20 29.05
N SER A 475 3.02 -10.00 30.35
CA SER A 475 1.75 -9.43 30.80
C SER A 475 2.00 -8.33 31.80
N PHE A 476 1.13 -7.31 31.80
CA PHE A 476 1.19 -6.20 32.75
C PHE A 476 -0.16 -5.50 32.87
N ASP A 477 -0.37 -4.81 33.97
CA ASP A 477 -1.52 -3.96 34.20
C ASP A 477 -1.17 -2.50 33.99
N LEU A 478 -1.97 -1.79 33.20
CA LEU A 478 -1.98 -0.34 33.09
C LEU A 478 -3.09 0.24 33.97
N PHE A 479 -2.76 1.16 34.87
CA PHE A 479 -3.70 1.98 35.62
C PHE A 479 -3.66 3.40 35.05
N PRO A 480 -4.52 3.74 34.08
CA PRO A 480 -4.43 5.03 33.37
C PRO A 480 -4.89 6.23 34.22
N GLY A 481 -5.59 5.99 35.34
CA GLY A 481 -6.23 7.06 36.09
C GLY A 481 -7.31 7.78 35.26
N ASP A 482 -7.23 9.08 35.18
CA ASP A 482 -8.09 9.97 34.38
C ASP A 482 -7.57 10.25 32.97
N ALA A 483 -6.45 9.61 32.58
CA ALA A 483 -5.85 9.81 31.27
C ALA A 483 -6.75 9.24 30.14
N ARG A 484 -7.05 10.07 29.16
CA ARG A 484 -7.82 9.67 27.97
C ARG A 484 -6.98 8.91 26.94
N ALA A 485 -5.66 9.11 26.96
CA ALA A 485 -4.71 8.39 26.11
C ALA A 485 -3.40 8.17 26.85
N VAL A 486 -2.80 7.00 26.65
CA VAL A 486 -1.51 6.61 27.23
C VAL A 486 -0.66 5.95 26.12
N GLU A 487 0.54 6.48 25.92
CA GLU A 487 1.54 5.82 25.07
C GLU A 487 2.28 4.77 25.92
N LEU A 488 2.28 3.55 25.44
CA LEU A 488 2.95 2.41 26.05
C LEU A 488 4.17 2.01 25.22
N ARG A 489 5.26 1.65 25.89
CA ARG A 489 6.42 1.03 25.30
C ARG A 489 6.77 -0.21 26.14
N ALA A 490 6.95 -1.37 25.47
CA ALA A 490 7.38 -2.60 26.11
C ALA A 490 8.56 -3.22 25.34
N GLU A 491 9.63 -3.50 26.05
CA GLU A 491 10.84 -4.17 25.55
C GLU A 491 11.05 -5.48 26.31
N LEU A 492 11.46 -6.52 25.61
CA LEU A 492 11.90 -7.79 26.22
C LEU A 492 13.39 -7.93 26.06
N LYS A 493 14.11 -8.10 27.15
CA LYS A 493 15.58 -8.13 27.20
C LYS A 493 16.10 -9.40 27.91
N ALA A 494 17.23 -9.88 27.44
CA ALA A 494 18.07 -10.85 28.15
C ALA A 494 19.39 -10.17 28.48
N GLY A 495 19.58 -9.79 29.73
CA GLY A 495 20.65 -8.86 30.13
C GLY A 495 20.51 -7.49 29.44
N PRO A 496 21.57 -6.95 28.81
CA PRO A 496 21.50 -5.66 28.11
C PRO A 496 20.84 -5.73 26.73
N GLU A 497 20.72 -6.93 26.15
CA GLU A 497 20.32 -7.13 24.76
C GLU A 497 18.81 -7.25 24.61
N ALA A 498 18.22 -6.54 23.64
CA ALA A 498 16.86 -6.76 23.23
C ALA A 498 16.76 -8.13 22.53
N VAL A 499 15.79 -8.96 22.93
CA VAL A 499 15.57 -10.30 22.36
C VAL A 499 14.26 -10.39 21.55
N ALA A 500 13.46 -9.34 21.56
CA ALA A 500 12.25 -9.22 20.74
C ALA A 500 12.08 -7.79 20.20
N GLU A 501 11.18 -7.64 19.25
CA GLU A 501 10.74 -6.33 18.78
C GLU A 501 10.21 -5.49 19.95
N THR A 502 10.37 -4.17 19.88
CA THR A 502 9.77 -3.24 20.83
C THR A 502 8.30 -3.03 20.47
N LEU A 503 7.40 -3.22 21.43
CA LEU A 503 6.01 -2.77 21.29
C LEU A 503 5.90 -1.27 21.55
N LEU A 504 5.26 -0.55 20.64
CA LEU A 504 4.66 0.76 20.91
C LEU A 504 3.14 0.66 20.74
N TYR A 505 2.40 1.17 21.71
CA TYR A 505 0.93 1.14 21.61
C TYR A 505 0.31 2.39 22.24
N ARG A 506 -0.64 2.98 21.54
CA ARG A 506 -1.44 4.08 22.07
C ARG A 506 -2.76 3.53 22.57
N TRP A 507 -2.89 3.39 23.89
CA TRP A 507 -4.15 3.08 24.51
C TRP A 507 -5.03 4.33 24.59
N THR A 508 -6.34 4.18 24.34
CA THR A 508 -7.36 5.23 24.53
C THR A 508 -8.52 4.68 25.34
N ALA A 509 -9.14 5.58 26.18
CA ALA A 509 -10.25 5.25 27.07
C ALA A 509 -11.53 4.92 26.30
#